data_4a961b29f465a5b1010228ea9d480d09
#
_entry.id   4a961b29f465a5b1010228ea9d480d09
#
_cell.length_a   1.000
_cell.length_b   1.000
_cell.length_c   1.000
_cell.angle_alpha   90.00
_cell.angle_beta   90.00
_cell.angle_gamma   90.00
#
_symmetry.space_group_name_H-M   'P 1'
#
loop_
_entity.id
_entity.type
_entity.pdbx_description
1 polymer ?
#
loop_
_entity_poly.entity_id
_entity_poly.type
_entity_poly.pdbx_seq_one_letter_code
_entity_poly.pdbx_strand_id
1 'polypeptide(L)'
;GYEEEISKGSEGKIVTTTTYNVDGQTGNVTEGGTTRVRTDMVQRVVRKGTKPKVVETPIDFTTTYEADPESQRDSKTDKVVGKKGTTTVTTTYSVDPKTGVVTENPSTTTIKDPVNAVIKVGTKSTEVVETLPSTKRFVKDATRQKDEEPLTEQGRTGSKTTVTTYTVDERTGVTTPNEQPPVTVDPIDTIVRVPAGDKVVEEKIAITTLYIEDPTKDFGYEEEISKGSEGKIVTT
;
A
#
# COMPACT_ATOMS: atom_id res chain seq x y z
N GLY A 1 -30.87 -31.04 -36.80
CA GLY A 1 -31.64 -29.84 -36.41
C GLY A 1 -33.08 -30.19 -36.12
N TYR A 2 -33.81 -29.36 -35.37
CA TYR A 2 -35.24 -29.55 -35.10
C TYR A 2 -36.05 -29.30 -36.36
N GLU A 3 -37.02 -30.21 -36.65
CA GLU A 3 -37.97 -30.10 -37.76
C GLU A 3 -39.34 -30.58 -37.29
N GLU A 4 -40.38 -29.83 -37.60
CA GLU A 4 -41.78 -30.12 -37.25
C GLU A 4 -42.69 -29.80 -38.42
N GLU A 5 -43.51 -30.77 -38.83
CA GLU A 5 -44.56 -30.58 -39.84
C GLU A 5 -45.79 -29.90 -39.20
N ILE A 6 -46.07 -28.67 -39.61
CA ILE A 6 -47.21 -27.88 -39.15
C ILE A 6 -48.45 -28.19 -39.99
N SER A 7 -48.23 -28.40 -41.27
CA SER A 7 -49.30 -28.75 -42.23
C SER A 7 -48.81 -29.75 -43.31
N LYS A 8 -49.52 -30.85 -43.53
CA LYS A 8 -49.18 -31.80 -44.58
C LYS A 8 -49.41 -31.25 -45.99
N GLY A 9 -50.19 -30.19 -46.08
CA GLY A 9 -50.68 -29.69 -47.39
C GLY A 9 -51.64 -30.65 -48.09
N SER A 10 -52.16 -30.22 -49.21
CA SER A 10 -52.97 -31.05 -50.12
C SER A 10 -52.74 -30.56 -51.54
N GLU A 11 -52.82 -31.54 -52.50
CA GLU A 11 -52.70 -31.21 -53.92
C GLU A 11 -53.96 -30.50 -54.41
N GLY A 12 -53.76 -29.47 -55.19
CA GLY A 12 -54.83 -28.86 -55.94
C GLY A 12 -55.14 -29.67 -57.24
N LYS A 13 -56.29 -29.51 -57.76
CA LYS A 13 -56.67 -30.14 -59.04
C LYS A 13 -57.46 -29.19 -59.92
N ILE A 14 -57.32 -29.38 -61.23
CA ILE A 14 -58.20 -28.77 -62.25
C ILE A 14 -58.97 -29.87 -62.94
N VAL A 15 -60.26 -29.79 -62.79
CA VAL A 15 -61.17 -30.70 -63.51
C VAL A 15 -61.71 -29.96 -64.73
N THR A 16 -61.40 -30.46 -65.91
CA THR A 16 -61.97 -30.00 -67.16
C THR A 16 -63.02 -30.96 -67.63
N THR A 17 -64.25 -30.50 -67.77
CA THR A 17 -65.35 -31.29 -68.25
C THR A 17 -65.76 -30.74 -69.63
N THR A 18 -65.67 -31.57 -70.68
CA THR A 18 -66.15 -31.29 -72.00
C THR A 18 -67.48 -32.04 -72.21
N THR A 19 -68.55 -31.33 -72.59
CA THR A 19 -69.86 -31.95 -72.89
C THR A 19 -69.91 -32.13 -74.38
N TYR A 20 -70.69 -33.14 -74.83
CA TYR A 20 -70.92 -33.45 -76.24
C TYR A 20 -72.41 -33.44 -76.50
N ASN A 21 -72.82 -32.90 -77.67
CA ASN A 21 -74.19 -32.90 -78.19
C ASN A 21 -74.25 -33.92 -79.31
N VAL A 22 -75.37 -34.70 -79.36
CA VAL A 22 -75.61 -35.64 -80.40
C VAL A 22 -76.76 -35.09 -81.25
N ASP A 23 -76.56 -34.96 -82.53
CA ASP A 23 -77.64 -34.64 -83.50
C ASP A 23 -78.58 -35.86 -83.61
N GLY A 24 -79.86 -35.70 -83.25
CA GLY A 24 -80.83 -36.74 -83.19
C GLY A 24 -81.32 -37.30 -84.56
N GLN A 25 -81.00 -36.63 -85.69
CA GLN A 25 -81.32 -37.08 -87.04
C GLN A 25 -80.15 -37.76 -87.75
N THR A 26 -78.96 -37.27 -87.50
CA THR A 26 -77.78 -37.76 -88.22
C THR A 26 -76.84 -38.59 -87.34
N GLY A 27 -77.02 -38.56 -86.02
CA GLY A 27 -76.16 -39.23 -85.05
C GLY A 27 -74.80 -38.61 -84.88
N ASN A 28 -74.53 -37.43 -85.48
CA ASN A 28 -73.27 -36.75 -85.35
C ASN A 28 -73.06 -36.20 -83.94
N VAL A 29 -71.87 -36.42 -83.41
CA VAL A 29 -71.43 -35.89 -82.08
C VAL A 29 -70.63 -34.64 -82.28
N THR A 30 -71.02 -33.54 -81.62
CA THR A 30 -70.28 -32.26 -81.59
C THR A 30 -69.95 -31.86 -80.17
N GLU A 31 -68.82 -31.17 -79.96
CA GLU A 31 -68.44 -30.56 -78.66
C GLU A 31 -69.45 -29.48 -78.27
N GLY A 32 -70.04 -29.58 -77.09
CA GLY A 32 -71.08 -28.65 -76.56
C GLY A 32 -70.47 -27.50 -75.79
N GLY A 33 -69.61 -27.79 -74.94
CA GLY A 33 -68.92 -26.75 -74.13
C GLY A 33 -67.89 -27.35 -73.15
N THR A 34 -66.95 -26.52 -72.73
CA THR A 34 -65.94 -26.96 -71.78
C THR A 34 -66.05 -26.12 -70.51
N THR A 35 -66.15 -26.74 -69.36
CA THR A 35 -66.06 -26.08 -68.04
C THR A 35 -64.80 -26.51 -67.29
N ARG A 36 -64.17 -25.56 -66.60
CA ARG A 36 -63.00 -25.82 -65.73
C ARG A 36 -63.31 -25.46 -64.30
N VAL A 37 -63.14 -26.39 -63.38
CA VAL A 37 -63.26 -26.18 -61.95
C VAL A 37 -61.87 -26.39 -61.34
N ARG A 38 -61.36 -25.38 -60.64
CA ARG A 38 -60.10 -25.45 -59.95
C ARG A 38 -60.32 -25.58 -58.43
N THR A 39 -59.65 -26.55 -57.84
CA THR A 39 -59.46 -26.64 -56.39
C THR A 39 -58.03 -26.26 -56.14
N ASP A 40 -57.78 -25.23 -55.26
CA ASP A 40 -56.44 -24.77 -54.95
C ASP A 40 -55.72 -25.77 -54.02
N MET A 41 -54.41 -25.85 -54.20
CA MET A 41 -53.54 -26.61 -53.28
C MET A 41 -53.44 -25.90 -51.91
N VAL A 42 -53.27 -26.69 -50.89
CA VAL A 42 -52.81 -26.19 -49.54
C VAL A 42 -51.32 -26.47 -49.40
N GLN A 43 -50.57 -25.46 -49.08
CA GLN A 43 -49.14 -25.65 -48.93
C GLN A 43 -48.75 -26.51 -47.73
N ARG A 44 -47.75 -27.38 -47.90
CA ARG A 44 -47.14 -28.11 -46.82
C ARG A 44 -46.25 -27.09 -46.07
N VAL A 45 -46.39 -27.00 -44.75
CA VAL A 45 -45.58 -26.07 -43.86
C VAL A 45 -44.77 -26.89 -42.88
N VAL A 46 -43.47 -26.66 -42.92
CA VAL A 46 -42.49 -27.29 -42.02
C VAL A 46 -41.76 -26.19 -41.26
N ARG A 47 -41.68 -26.32 -39.93
CA ARG A 47 -40.90 -25.45 -39.04
C ARG A 47 -39.51 -26.05 -38.85
N LYS A 48 -38.47 -25.25 -39.04
CA LYS A 48 -37.04 -25.60 -38.81
C LYS A 48 -36.52 -24.90 -37.57
N GLY A 49 -35.68 -25.58 -36.78
CA GLY A 49 -35.01 -24.98 -35.60
C GLY A 49 -33.89 -24.04 -36.02
N THR A 50 -33.94 -22.80 -35.54
CA THR A 50 -32.96 -21.73 -35.77
C THR A 50 -32.49 -21.05 -34.48
N LYS A 51 -32.58 -21.79 -33.34
CA LYS A 51 -32.12 -21.27 -32.04
C LYS A 51 -30.65 -20.85 -32.13
N PRO A 52 -30.28 -19.61 -31.75
CA PRO A 52 -28.90 -19.15 -31.77
C PRO A 52 -27.99 -20.05 -30.94
N LYS A 53 -26.78 -20.25 -31.42
CA LYS A 53 -25.67 -20.86 -30.66
C LYS A 53 -24.92 -19.74 -29.98
N VAL A 54 -24.83 -19.79 -28.65
CA VAL A 54 -24.05 -18.83 -27.82
C VAL A 54 -22.91 -19.58 -27.18
N VAL A 55 -21.71 -19.04 -27.35
CA VAL A 55 -20.47 -19.53 -26.72
C VAL A 55 -19.90 -18.42 -25.87
N GLU A 56 -19.72 -18.68 -24.58
CA GLU A 56 -19.10 -17.73 -23.64
C GLU A 56 -17.72 -18.23 -23.23
N THR A 57 -16.73 -17.36 -23.31
CA THR A 57 -15.35 -17.61 -22.90
C THR A 57 -14.97 -16.56 -21.85
N PRO A 58 -14.56 -16.96 -20.62
CA PRO A 58 -14.14 -16.01 -19.62
C PRO A 58 -12.82 -15.35 -19.99
N ILE A 59 -12.67 -14.08 -19.60
CA ILE A 59 -11.42 -13.31 -19.67
C ILE A 59 -10.94 -13.10 -18.23
N ASP A 60 -9.74 -13.58 -17.91
CA ASP A 60 -9.17 -13.42 -16.58
C ASP A 60 -8.75 -11.97 -16.35
N PHE A 61 -8.83 -11.53 -15.08
CA PHE A 61 -8.32 -10.24 -14.65
C PHE A 61 -6.87 -10.36 -14.14
N THR A 62 -6.15 -9.26 -14.12
CA THR A 62 -4.82 -9.15 -13.48
C THR A 62 -4.96 -8.59 -12.07
N THR A 63 -3.95 -8.87 -11.23
CA THR A 63 -3.85 -8.30 -9.88
C THR A 63 -2.61 -7.42 -9.80
N THR A 64 -2.77 -6.21 -9.26
CA THR A 64 -1.68 -5.28 -8.96
C THR A 64 -1.68 -4.95 -7.47
N TYR A 65 -0.50 -4.55 -6.95
CA TYR A 65 -0.32 -4.26 -5.55
C TYR A 65 0.15 -2.81 -5.37
N GLU A 66 -0.41 -2.13 -4.38
CA GLU A 66 -0.07 -0.75 -4.01
C GLU A 66 0.40 -0.69 -2.56
N ALA A 67 1.37 0.18 -2.26
CA ALA A 67 1.82 0.41 -0.89
C ALA A 67 0.76 1.16 -0.06
N ASP A 68 0.61 0.76 1.20
CA ASP A 68 -0.21 1.43 2.21
C ASP A 68 0.63 1.74 3.46
N PRO A 69 1.19 2.96 3.59
CA PRO A 69 2.08 3.32 4.70
C PRO A 69 1.37 3.42 6.06
N GLU A 70 0.04 3.48 6.08
CA GLU A 70 -0.74 3.55 7.31
C GLU A 70 -1.02 2.16 7.91
N SER A 71 -1.00 1.13 7.08
CA SER A 71 -1.28 -0.24 7.49
C SER A 71 -0.01 -0.97 7.92
N GLN A 72 -0.17 -1.91 8.89
CA GLN A 72 0.93 -2.75 9.36
C GLN A 72 1.60 -3.48 8.19
N ARG A 73 2.92 -3.63 8.28
CA ARG A 73 3.72 -4.34 7.29
C ARG A 73 3.11 -5.70 6.91
N ASP A 74 3.10 -5.99 5.62
CA ASP A 74 2.60 -7.23 5.01
C ASP A 74 1.08 -7.49 5.18
N SER A 75 0.33 -6.60 5.84
CA SER A 75 -1.14 -6.68 5.81
C SER A 75 -1.66 -6.46 4.39
N LYS A 76 -2.73 -7.16 4.01
CA LYS A 76 -3.33 -7.05 2.66
C LYS A 76 -4.80 -6.70 2.77
N THR A 77 -5.23 -5.71 1.98
CA THR A 77 -6.62 -5.26 1.92
C THR A 77 -7.01 -5.00 0.46
N ASP A 78 -8.16 -5.51 0.05
CA ASP A 78 -8.67 -5.25 -1.30
C ASP A 78 -9.10 -3.79 -1.43
N LYS A 79 -8.47 -3.08 -2.37
CA LYS A 79 -8.91 -1.75 -2.82
C LYS A 79 -9.94 -1.88 -3.93
N VAL A 80 -9.71 -2.82 -4.87
CA VAL A 80 -10.61 -3.17 -5.95
C VAL A 80 -10.69 -4.69 -6.04
N VAL A 81 -11.90 -5.25 -5.93
CA VAL A 81 -12.11 -6.67 -6.11
C VAL A 81 -12.16 -6.99 -7.61
N GLY A 82 -11.28 -7.86 -8.08
CA GLY A 82 -11.23 -8.28 -9.47
C GLY A 82 -12.49 -9.03 -9.90
N LYS A 83 -12.87 -8.82 -11.16
CA LYS A 83 -13.99 -9.56 -11.79
C LYS A 83 -13.59 -10.02 -13.18
N LYS A 84 -13.88 -11.29 -13.50
CA LYS A 84 -13.65 -11.80 -14.84
C LYS A 84 -14.52 -11.09 -15.87
N GLY A 85 -13.94 -10.82 -17.04
CA GLY A 85 -14.65 -10.43 -18.23
C GLY A 85 -15.25 -11.66 -18.95
N THR A 86 -15.91 -11.42 -20.08
CA THR A 86 -16.50 -12.49 -20.90
C THR A 86 -16.48 -12.08 -22.36
N THR A 87 -16.03 -12.99 -23.23
CA THR A 87 -16.23 -12.91 -24.66
C THR A 87 -17.43 -13.79 -25.02
N THR A 88 -18.48 -13.21 -25.61
CA THR A 88 -19.69 -13.92 -26.04
C THR A 88 -19.71 -13.90 -27.56
N VAL A 89 -19.71 -15.12 -28.17
CA VAL A 89 -19.86 -15.31 -29.62
C VAL A 89 -21.28 -15.89 -29.87
N THR A 90 -22.07 -15.14 -30.62
CA THR A 90 -23.44 -15.53 -31.00
C THR A 90 -23.49 -15.83 -32.49
N THR A 91 -23.88 -17.07 -32.83
CA THR A 91 -24.15 -17.52 -34.20
C THR A 91 -25.66 -17.69 -34.38
N THR A 92 -26.23 -17.00 -35.36
CA THR A 92 -27.64 -17.14 -35.72
C THR A 92 -27.78 -17.97 -36.99
N TYR A 93 -29.01 -18.43 -37.28
CA TYR A 93 -29.32 -19.29 -38.41
C TYR A 93 -30.49 -18.71 -39.18
N SER A 94 -30.47 -18.84 -40.52
CA SER A 94 -31.56 -18.50 -41.40
C SER A 94 -32.04 -19.74 -42.16
N VAL A 95 -33.34 -19.77 -42.56
CA VAL A 95 -33.92 -20.84 -43.34
C VAL A 95 -34.30 -20.30 -44.72
N ASP A 96 -33.86 -20.97 -45.79
CA ASP A 96 -34.35 -20.67 -47.12
C ASP A 96 -35.81 -21.16 -47.22
N PRO A 97 -36.80 -20.27 -47.49
CA PRO A 97 -38.22 -20.65 -47.48
C PRO A 97 -38.64 -21.58 -48.61
N LYS A 98 -37.80 -21.71 -49.66
CA LYS A 98 -38.09 -22.56 -50.81
C LYS A 98 -37.49 -23.94 -50.70
N THR A 99 -36.24 -24.01 -50.19
CA THR A 99 -35.47 -25.25 -50.12
C THR A 99 -35.49 -25.88 -48.75
N GLY A 100 -35.82 -25.12 -47.71
CA GLY A 100 -35.75 -25.56 -46.33
C GLY A 100 -34.29 -25.73 -45.79
N VAL A 101 -33.30 -25.24 -46.55
CA VAL A 101 -31.89 -25.28 -46.14
C VAL A 101 -31.65 -24.28 -45.02
N VAL A 102 -31.03 -24.77 -43.94
CA VAL A 102 -30.60 -23.91 -42.80
C VAL A 102 -29.16 -23.49 -43.02
N THR A 103 -28.92 -22.20 -42.99
CA THR A 103 -27.58 -21.60 -43.18
C THR A 103 -27.16 -20.85 -41.93
N GLU A 104 -25.88 -20.98 -41.56
CA GLU A 104 -25.25 -20.17 -40.51
C GLU A 104 -25.05 -18.75 -41.02
N ASN A 105 -25.47 -17.74 -40.23
CA ASN A 105 -25.18 -16.36 -40.47
C ASN A 105 -23.79 -16.01 -39.86
N PRO A 106 -23.12 -14.90 -40.30
CA PRO A 106 -21.93 -14.42 -39.67
C PRO A 106 -22.10 -14.24 -38.15
N SER A 107 -21.17 -14.79 -37.37
CA SER A 107 -21.21 -14.69 -35.92
C SER A 107 -20.93 -13.27 -35.46
N THR A 108 -21.60 -12.82 -34.41
CA THR A 108 -21.34 -11.56 -33.72
C THR A 108 -20.54 -11.83 -32.44
N THR A 109 -19.52 -11.00 -32.16
CA THR A 109 -18.72 -11.09 -30.94
C THR A 109 -19.00 -9.88 -30.07
N THR A 110 -19.30 -10.11 -28.79
CA THR A 110 -19.43 -9.07 -27.78
C THR A 110 -18.39 -9.33 -26.69
N ILE A 111 -17.66 -8.30 -26.27
CA ILE A 111 -16.65 -8.38 -25.22
C ILE A 111 -17.11 -7.54 -24.02
N LYS A 112 -17.10 -8.16 -22.84
CA LYS A 112 -17.21 -7.47 -21.57
C LYS A 112 -15.84 -7.57 -20.90
N ASP A 113 -15.16 -6.45 -20.75
CA ASP A 113 -13.82 -6.38 -20.19
C ASP A 113 -13.78 -6.84 -18.72
N PRO A 114 -12.67 -7.45 -18.28
CA PRO A 114 -12.47 -7.76 -16.88
C PRO A 114 -12.20 -6.48 -16.06
N VAL A 115 -12.51 -6.54 -14.77
CA VAL A 115 -12.09 -5.54 -13.78
C VAL A 115 -10.86 -6.09 -13.07
N ASN A 116 -9.72 -5.41 -13.21
CA ASN A 116 -8.49 -5.82 -12.55
C ASN A 116 -8.57 -5.62 -11.03
N ALA A 117 -7.96 -6.54 -10.28
CA ALA A 117 -7.86 -6.43 -8.83
C ALA A 117 -6.74 -5.46 -8.44
N VAL A 118 -6.96 -4.68 -7.37
CA VAL A 118 -5.92 -3.87 -6.74
C VAL A 118 -5.92 -4.21 -5.25
N ILE A 119 -4.78 -4.65 -4.75
CA ILE A 119 -4.58 -5.01 -3.34
C ILE A 119 -3.62 -4.01 -2.70
N LYS A 120 -4.03 -3.40 -1.59
CA LYS A 120 -3.15 -2.60 -0.75
C LYS A 120 -2.33 -3.50 0.14
N VAL A 121 -1.01 -3.25 0.20
CA VAL A 121 -0.07 -3.97 1.07
C VAL A 121 0.50 -2.99 2.08
N GLY A 122 0.36 -3.30 3.36
CA GLY A 122 0.85 -2.47 4.44
C GLY A 122 2.38 -2.29 4.38
N THR A 123 2.82 -1.04 4.48
CA THR A 123 4.23 -0.62 4.41
C THR A 123 4.60 0.34 5.51
N LYS A 124 3.86 0.33 6.64
CA LYS A 124 4.15 1.17 7.79
C LYS A 124 5.60 1.00 8.22
N SER A 125 6.33 2.12 8.33
CA SER A 125 7.73 2.14 8.78
C SER A 125 7.86 1.60 10.20
N THR A 126 9.01 1.00 10.48
CA THR A 126 9.41 0.58 11.82
C THR A 126 10.56 1.45 12.31
N GLU A 127 10.55 1.76 13.61
CA GLU A 127 11.58 2.54 14.27
C GLU A 127 12.19 1.71 15.40
N VAL A 128 13.53 1.69 15.44
CA VAL A 128 14.30 1.08 16.52
C VAL A 128 15.13 2.17 17.17
N VAL A 129 14.94 2.36 18.49
CA VAL A 129 15.68 3.32 19.29
C VAL A 129 16.61 2.57 20.23
N GLU A 130 17.91 2.76 20.05
CA GLU A 130 18.96 2.27 20.92
C GLU A 130 19.40 3.41 21.86
N THR A 131 19.40 3.15 23.18
CA THR A 131 19.83 4.12 24.17
C THR A 131 21.35 4.09 24.30
N LEU A 132 22.01 5.25 24.15
CA LEU A 132 23.43 5.43 24.37
C LEU A 132 23.65 5.91 25.80
N PRO A 133 24.34 5.13 26.69
CA PRO A 133 24.51 5.51 28.06
C PRO A 133 25.45 6.73 28.22
N SER A 134 25.13 7.62 29.18
CA SER A 134 26.07 8.63 29.64
C SER A 134 27.08 8.04 30.60
N THR A 135 28.32 8.54 30.61
CA THR A 135 29.33 8.14 31.59
C THR A 135 29.39 9.14 32.74
N LYS A 136 30.02 8.73 33.84
CA LYS A 136 30.28 9.59 35.01
C LYS A 136 31.76 9.91 35.07
N ARG A 137 32.12 11.20 35.11
CA ARG A 137 33.48 11.69 35.13
C ARG A 137 33.72 12.59 36.33
N PHE A 138 34.85 12.38 37.02
CA PHE A 138 35.25 13.17 38.17
C PHE A 138 36.31 14.18 37.75
N VAL A 139 36.16 15.44 38.15
CA VAL A 139 37.08 16.53 37.84
C VAL A 139 37.44 17.24 39.12
N LYS A 140 38.75 17.53 39.33
CA LYS A 140 39.24 18.33 40.46
C LYS A 140 38.66 19.74 40.38
N ASP A 141 38.10 20.23 41.49
CA ASP A 141 37.73 21.62 41.67
C ASP A 141 38.68 22.25 42.71
N ALA A 142 39.66 22.98 42.21
CA ALA A 142 40.68 23.65 43.02
C ALA A 142 40.17 24.93 43.72
N THR A 143 38.99 25.40 43.38
CA THR A 143 38.38 26.61 43.96
C THR A 143 37.60 26.33 45.23
N ARG A 144 37.32 25.05 45.54
CA ARG A 144 36.51 24.61 46.66
C ARG A 144 37.33 23.81 47.65
N GLN A 145 37.07 24.01 48.93
CA GLN A 145 37.78 23.31 50.02
C GLN A 145 37.40 21.84 50.07
N LYS A 146 38.36 21.00 50.51
CA LYS A 146 38.19 19.52 50.56
C LYS A 146 36.94 19.05 51.29
N ASP A 147 36.48 19.80 52.26
CA ASP A 147 35.38 19.43 53.15
C ASP A 147 34.00 19.88 52.63
N GLU A 148 33.97 20.53 51.45
CA GLU A 148 32.71 20.89 50.82
C GLU A 148 32.12 19.74 50.00
N GLU A 149 30.78 19.74 49.82
CA GLU A 149 30.10 18.73 49.01
C GLU A 149 30.41 18.86 47.52
N PRO A 150 30.62 17.75 46.78
CA PRO A 150 30.85 17.78 45.36
C PRO A 150 29.68 18.40 44.60
N LEU A 151 29.99 19.18 43.55
CA LEU A 151 29.00 19.69 42.61
C LEU A 151 28.80 18.69 41.49
N THR A 152 27.53 18.33 41.21
CA THR A 152 27.18 17.39 40.11
C THR A 152 26.44 18.14 39.02
N GLU A 153 27.03 18.14 37.83
CA GLU A 153 26.39 18.55 36.59
C GLU A 153 25.80 17.28 35.95
N GLN A 154 24.47 17.16 35.96
CA GLN A 154 23.81 15.97 35.48
C GLN A 154 23.94 15.84 33.96
N GLY A 155 24.41 14.67 33.53
CA GLY A 155 24.41 14.25 32.14
C GLY A 155 23.04 13.74 31.69
N ARG A 156 22.98 13.39 30.44
CA ARG A 156 21.79 12.70 29.87
C ARG A 156 22.23 11.59 28.92
N THR A 157 21.42 10.54 28.81
CA THR A 157 21.61 9.50 27.80
C THR A 157 21.41 10.07 26.40
N GLY A 158 22.16 9.53 25.46
CA GLY A 158 21.93 9.72 24.03
C GLY A 158 21.00 8.67 23.44
N SER A 159 20.74 8.75 22.15
CA SER A 159 19.98 7.75 21.42
C SER A 159 20.49 7.59 20.00
N LYS A 160 20.35 6.37 19.45
CA LYS A 160 20.55 6.08 18.04
C LYS A 160 19.25 5.53 17.50
N THR A 161 18.61 6.27 16.59
CA THR A 161 17.32 5.92 15.99
C THR A 161 17.55 5.45 14.58
N THR A 162 17.12 4.22 14.29
CA THR A 162 17.13 3.62 12.94
C THR A 162 15.69 3.45 12.46
N VAL A 163 15.36 4.03 11.31
CA VAL A 163 14.05 3.91 10.66
C VAL A 163 14.17 2.99 9.46
N THR A 164 13.30 1.98 9.37
CA THR A 164 13.18 1.12 8.20
C THR A 164 11.86 1.42 7.49
N THR A 165 11.94 1.85 6.24
CA THR A 165 10.79 2.01 5.33
C THR A 165 10.64 0.76 4.46
N TYR A 166 9.50 0.60 3.79
CA TYR A 166 9.22 -0.57 2.96
C TYR A 166 8.66 -0.14 1.61
N THR A 167 9.12 -0.80 0.54
CA THR A 167 8.55 -0.68 -0.81
C THR A 167 7.81 -1.97 -1.17
N VAL A 168 6.85 -1.89 -2.09
CA VAL A 168 6.05 -3.02 -2.58
C VAL A 168 6.35 -3.24 -4.06
N ASP A 169 6.58 -4.49 -4.45
CA ASP A 169 6.60 -4.86 -5.84
C ASP A 169 5.15 -4.93 -6.37
N GLU A 170 4.83 -4.13 -7.38
CA GLU A 170 3.47 -3.97 -7.92
C GLU A 170 2.91 -5.25 -8.56
N ARG A 171 3.75 -6.21 -8.93
CA ARG A 171 3.34 -7.46 -9.57
C ARG A 171 3.15 -8.60 -8.60
N THR A 172 3.99 -8.67 -7.57
CA THR A 172 4.04 -9.80 -6.63
C THR A 172 3.47 -9.48 -5.26
N GLY A 173 3.41 -8.18 -4.91
CA GLY A 173 3.00 -7.71 -3.59
C GLY A 173 4.02 -8.04 -2.50
N VAL A 174 5.26 -8.31 -2.88
CA VAL A 174 6.37 -8.56 -1.94
C VAL A 174 6.90 -7.23 -1.41
N THR A 175 7.05 -7.13 -0.09
CA THR A 175 7.63 -5.95 0.55
C THR A 175 9.16 -6.09 0.65
N THR A 176 9.87 -5.01 0.35
CA THR A 176 11.33 -4.92 0.47
C THR A 176 11.68 -3.84 1.49
N PRO A 177 12.47 -4.16 2.55
CA PRO A 177 12.91 -3.19 3.52
C PRO A 177 13.97 -2.26 2.92
N ASN A 178 13.92 -0.98 3.33
CA ASN A 178 14.93 0.04 3.03
C ASN A 178 15.30 0.75 4.33
N GLU A 179 16.44 0.36 4.89
CA GLU A 179 16.95 0.92 6.13
C GLU A 179 17.54 2.32 5.86
N GLN A 180 17.08 3.32 6.61
CA GLN A 180 17.56 4.68 6.52
C GLN A 180 18.84 4.85 7.37
N PRO A 181 19.73 5.78 7.00
CA PRO A 181 20.87 6.12 7.85
C PRO A 181 20.42 6.48 9.26
N PRO A 182 21.07 5.94 10.31
CA PRO A 182 20.66 6.19 11.68
C PRO A 182 20.88 7.65 12.07
N VAL A 183 19.94 8.19 12.82
CA VAL A 183 20.06 9.51 13.47
C VAL A 183 20.58 9.29 14.88
N THR A 184 21.70 9.94 15.23
CA THR A 184 22.34 9.81 16.56
C THR A 184 22.22 11.13 17.32
N VAL A 185 21.80 11.01 18.58
CA VAL A 185 21.90 12.08 19.58
C VAL A 185 22.93 11.62 20.60
N ASP A 186 24.07 12.32 20.67
CA ASP A 186 25.15 11.93 21.55
C ASP A 186 24.77 12.08 23.04
N PRO A 187 25.25 11.19 23.92
CA PRO A 187 25.08 11.33 25.34
C PRO A 187 25.89 12.49 25.90
N ILE A 188 25.42 13.10 26.96
CA ILE A 188 26.15 14.09 27.73
C ILE A 188 26.60 13.44 29.05
N ASP A 189 27.91 13.47 29.33
CA ASP A 189 28.46 12.90 30.55
C ASP A 189 28.01 13.64 31.80
N THR A 190 27.82 12.90 32.89
CA THR A 190 27.67 13.49 34.22
C THR A 190 29.05 13.90 34.74
N ILE A 191 29.25 15.18 35.06
CA ILE A 191 30.49 15.69 35.60
C ILE A 191 30.31 15.91 37.10
N VAL A 192 31.17 15.26 37.90
CA VAL A 192 31.23 15.47 39.34
C VAL A 192 32.49 16.26 39.65
N ARG A 193 32.34 17.53 40.05
CA ARG A 193 33.43 18.40 40.48
C ARG A 193 33.73 18.12 41.95
N VAL A 194 34.87 17.48 42.19
CA VAL A 194 35.30 17.09 43.55
C VAL A 194 36.13 18.22 44.15
N PRO A 195 35.71 18.80 45.30
CA PRO A 195 36.46 19.83 46.00
C PRO A 195 37.86 19.33 46.39
N ALA A 196 38.88 20.03 45.94
CA ALA A 196 40.28 19.68 46.24
C ALA A 196 41.16 20.94 46.11
N GLY A 197 40.69 22.06 46.64
CA GLY A 197 41.45 23.29 46.80
C GLY A 197 42.58 23.10 47.80
N ASP A 198 43.66 23.85 47.56
CA ASP A 198 44.83 23.79 48.43
C ASP A 198 44.48 24.41 49.80
N LYS A 199 44.85 23.75 50.87
CA LYS A 199 44.66 24.25 52.24
C LYS A 199 45.86 25.17 52.57
N VAL A 200 45.53 26.44 52.77
CA VAL A 200 46.57 27.45 53.21
C VAL A 200 46.36 27.63 54.73
N VAL A 201 47.40 27.37 55.49
CA VAL A 201 47.46 27.67 56.94
C VAL A 201 48.45 28.74 57.18
N GLU A 202 47.99 29.87 57.75
CA GLU A 202 48.87 30.97 58.21
C GLU A 202 49.03 30.90 59.69
N GLU A 203 50.23 30.74 60.12
CA GLU A 203 50.63 30.81 61.55
C GLU A 203 51.35 32.13 61.81
N LYS A 204 50.84 32.88 62.78
CA LYS A 204 51.49 34.17 63.20
C LYS A 204 52.66 33.89 64.09
N ILE A 205 53.81 34.51 63.81
CA ILE A 205 54.95 34.52 64.65
C ILE A 205 54.92 35.82 65.49
N ALA A 206 54.80 35.66 66.79
CA ALA A 206 54.72 36.77 67.70
C ALA A 206 56.01 37.61 67.67
N ILE A 207 55.83 38.91 67.85
CA ILE A 207 56.96 39.86 67.98
C ILE A 207 57.65 39.53 69.30
N THR A 208 59.00 39.45 69.24
CA THR A 208 59.86 39.39 70.44
C THR A 208 60.47 40.73 70.67
N THR A 209 60.54 41.14 71.91
CA THR A 209 61.19 42.43 72.33
C THR A 209 62.61 42.12 72.69
N LEU A 210 63.51 42.92 72.09
CA LEU A 210 64.93 42.92 72.48
C LEU A 210 65.21 44.21 73.21
N TYR A 211 65.71 44.07 74.41
CA TYR A 211 66.17 45.20 75.21
C TYR A 211 67.68 45.39 75.02
N ILE A 212 68.09 46.65 74.73
CA ILE A 212 69.48 47.02 74.53
C ILE A 212 69.87 48.07 75.60
N GLU A 213 71.08 47.98 76.06
CA GLU A 213 71.64 48.97 77.03
C GLU A 213 72.00 50.28 76.36
N ASP A 214 71.61 51.41 76.97
CA ASP A 214 72.09 52.73 76.58
C ASP A 214 72.71 53.42 77.79
N PRO A 215 74.03 53.40 77.89
CA PRO A 215 74.76 53.96 79.02
C PRO A 215 74.76 55.52 79.13
N THR A 216 74.10 56.16 78.15
CA THR A 216 73.97 57.64 78.13
C THR A 216 72.61 58.08 78.70
N LYS A 217 71.77 57.21 79.12
CA LYS A 217 70.42 57.46 79.66
C LYS A 217 70.37 57.12 81.18
N ASP A 218 69.45 57.79 81.89
CA ASP A 218 69.27 57.55 83.32
C ASP A 218 68.65 56.15 83.59
N PHE A 219 68.99 55.60 84.76
CA PHE A 219 68.43 54.27 85.16
C PHE A 219 66.93 54.27 85.15
N GLY A 220 66.35 53.27 84.45
CA GLY A 220 64.88 53.08 84.30
C GLY A 220 64.27 53.79 83.07
N TYR A 221 65.14 54.43 82.22
CA TYR A 221 64.68 54.98 80.96
C TYR A 221 64.33 53.83 79.97
N GLU A 222 63.15 53.89 79.31
CA GLU A 222 62.72 52.96 78.27
C GLU A 222 62.27 53.78 77.07
N GLU A 223 62.78 53.48 75.89
CA GLU A 223 62.38 54.05 74.62
C GLU A 223 62.19 52.93 73.60
N GLU A 224 61.03 52.94 72.94
CA GLU A 224 60.74 52.01 71.83
C GLU A 224 61.40 52.51 70.55
N ILE A 225 62.50 51.86 70.15
CA ILE A 225 63.25 52.21 68.95
C ILE A 225 62.62 51.67 67.69
N SER A 226 61.96 50.54 67.78
CA SER A 226 61.26 49.92 66.66
C SER A 226 60.08 49.09 67.19
N LYS A 227 58.92 49.30 66.58
CA LYS A 227 57.70 48.52 66.93
C LYS A 227 57.78 47.05 66.52
N GLY A 228 58.69 46.64 65.70
CA GLY A 228 58.77 45.35 65.15
C GLY A 228 57.55 45.05 64.23
N SER A 229 57.53 43.96 63.57
CA SER A 229 56.40 43.47 62.79
C SER A 229 56.19 41.99 63.02
N GLU A 230 54.93 41.53 63.11
CA GLU A 230 54.60 40.10 63.18
C GLU A 230 55.09 39.42 61.90
N GLY A 231 55.72 38.29 62.07
CA GLY A 231 56.00 37.35 60.99
C GLY A 231 54.85 36.38 60.74
N LYS A 232 54.85 35.73 59.61
CA LYS A 232 53.89 34.63 59.36
C LYS A 232 54.54 33.45 58.62
N ILE A 233 54.14 32.27 58.94
CA ILE A 233 54.43 31.03 58.20
C ILE A 233 53.19 30.71 57.37
N VAL A 234 53.33 30.51 56.05
CA VAL A 234 52.30 30.09 55.14
C VAL A 234 52.66 28.67 54.73
N THR A 235 51.78 27.70 55.05
CA THR A 235 51.88 26.30 54.61
C THR A 235 50.77 26.02 53.63
N THR A 236 51.11 25.65 52.36
CA THR A 236 50.19 25.27 51.26
C THR A 236 50.22 23.79 50.99
#